data_b5447767706ab84244d762f2a0375f52
#
_entry.id   b5447767706ab84244d762f2a0375f52
#
_cell.length_a   1.000
_cell.length_b   1.000
_cell.length_c   1.000
_cell.angle_alpha   90.00
_cell.angle_beta   90.00
_cell.angle_gamma   90.00
#
_symmetry.space_group_name_H-M   'P 1'
#
loop_
_entity.id
_entity.type
_entity.pdbx_description
1 polymer ?
#
loop_
_entity_poly.entity_id
_entity_poly.type
_entity_poly.pdbx_seq_one_letter_code
_entity_poly.pdbx_strand_id
1 'polypeptide(L)'
;MNTRGDNVDEEFEGQPEESLLSPEPEVIAPEIELLEDVTQLYLTEIGAKPLLTPEEELATSRLVRQGDFAARQRMIEHNLRLVVNIAKHYLNRGIPLLDLVEEGNLGLIHALEKFDPERGFRFSTYATWWIRQNIERGIMNQSRTIRLPVHIVKEINVVLRAMRHLESADKRDSTVERIAALIDRPEDDVRRILSLNEHIASLDAPLEIDPNHTIGEIIADDSGADPESLLQISEIGSLVDDWLGQLSERQRTVIERRYGLNGADVA
;
A
#
# COMPACT_ATOMS: atom_id res chain seq x y z
N MET A 1 36.43 -21.93 0.49
CA MET A 1 35.86 -20.66 0.89
C MET A 1 34.38 -20.71 0.53
N ASN A 2 33.55 -20.88 1.58
CA ASN A 2 32.12 -21.15 1.49
C ASN A 2 31.33 -19.86 1.40
N THR A 3 30.49 -19.71 0.39
CA THR A 3 29.36 -18.81 0.42
C THR A 3 28.08 -19.63 0.50
N ARG A 4 27.56 -19.74 1.72
CA ARG A 4 26.23 -20.27 1.97
C ARG A 4 25.22 -19.22 1.59
N GLY A 5 24.36 -19.53 0.62
CA GLY A 5 23.10 -18.82 0.38
C GLY A 5 22.08 -19.28 1.42
N ASP A 6 21.61 -18.34 2.21
CA ASP A 6 20.53 -18.57 3.17
C ASP A 6 19.20 -18.65 2.43
N ASN A 7 18.69 -19.86 2.24
CA ASN A 7 17.30 -20.13 1.96
C ASN A 7 16.53 -19.97 3.27
N VAL A 8 15.82 -18.86 3.40
CA VAL A 8 14.83 -18.68 4.47
C VAL A 8 13.46 -19.05 3.90
N ASP A 9 13.19 -20.35 3.83
CA ASP A 9 11.84 -20.92 3.70
C ASP A 9 11.25 -21.00 5.12
N GLU A 10 10.78 -19.86 5.65
CA GLU A 10 9.96 -19.85 6.87
C GLU A 10 8.52 -20.27 6.52
N GLU A 11 8.17 -21.47 6.94
CA GLU A 11 6.80 -21.98 7.00
C GLU A 11 5.94 -21.03 7.85
N PHE A 12 5.06 -20.27 7.18
CA PHE A 12 4.06 -19.45 7.85
C PHE A 12 2.78 -20.28 8.02
N GLU A 13 2.64 -20.97 9.16
CA GLU A 13 1.37 -21.54 9.61
C GLU A 13 0.42 -20.40 10.02
N GLY A 14 -0.36 -19.92 9.06
CA GLY A 14 -1.45 -18.97 9.30
C GLY A 14 -2.76 -19.69 9.54
N GLN A 15 -3.22 -19.75 10.77
CA GLN A 15 -4.61 -20.06 11.09
C GLN A 15 -5.53 -18.94 10.54
N PRO A 16 -6.76 -19.27 10.09
CA PRO A 16 -7.70 -18.27 9.59
C PRO A 16 -8.17 -17.38 10.74
N GLU A 17 -7.85 -16.09 10.67
CA GLU A 17 -8.38 -15.09 11.60
C GLU A 17 -9.87 -14.86 11.32
N GLU A 18 -10.68 -15.21 12.30
CA GLU A 18 -12.09 -14.86 12.40
C GLU A 18 -12.25 -13.33 12.55
N SER A 19 -13.20 -12.83 11.81
CA SER A 19 -13.61 -11.44 11.67
C SER A 19 -13.76 -10.64 12.96
N LEU A 20 -13.18 -9.45 12.98
CA LEU A 20 -13.68 -8.34 13.80
C LEU A 20 -13.95 -7.15 12.90
N LEU A 21 -15.22 -6.88 12.69
CA LEU A 21 -15.77 -5.75 11.96
C LEU A 21 -16.66 -4.92 12.83
N SER A 22 -16.54 -3.65 12.75
CA SER A 22 -17.49 -2.69 12.17
C SER A 22 -16.86 -1.31 12.14
N PRO A 23 -17.10 -0.52 11.15
CA PRO A 23 -18.07 0.54 11.25
C PRO A 23 -18.91 0.77 9.99
N GLU A 24 -19.94 1.56 10.16
CA GLU A 24 -21.05 1.88 9.31
C GLU A 24 -20.70 2.64 8.02
N PRO A 25 -21.58 2.66 7.00
CA PRO A 25 -21.29 3.16 5.67
C PRO A 25 -21.68 4.64 5.52
N GLU A 26 -20.76 5.43 5.02
CA GLU A 26 -21.08 6.73 4.46
C GLU A 26 -21.30 6.65 2.94
N VAL A 27 -22.30 7.39 2.51
CA VAL A 27 -22.95 7.38 1.21
C VAL A 27 -22.12 8.08 0.15
N ILE A 28 -21.67 7.35 -0.88
CA ILE A 28 -21.20 7.92 -2.14
C ILE A 28 -21.92 7.17 -3.27
N ALA A 29 -22.98 7.75 -3.80
CA ALA A 29 -23.99 7.03 -4.55
C ALA A 29 -23.85 6.87 -6.08
N PRO A 30 -23.11 7.65 -6.92
CA PRO A 30 -23.12 7.35 -8.37
C PRO A 30 -21.96 6.48 -8.87
N GLU A 31 -20.80 6.44 -8.22
CA GLU A 31 -19.70 5.57 -8.63
C GLU A 31 -19.91 4.12 -8.19
N ILE A 32 -20.70 3.89 -7.14
CA ILE A 32 -20.99 2.57 -6.59
C ILE A 32 -21.86 1.76 -7.54
N GLU A 33 -22.89 2.35 -8.19
CA GLU A 33 -23.76 1.65 -9.14
C GLU A 33 -22.99 1.14 -10.37
N LEU A 34 -22.07 1.95 -10.94
CA LEU A 34 -21.25 1.55 -12.09
C LEU A 34 -20.23 0.45 -11.72
N LEU A 35 -19.64 0.52 -10.54
CA LEU A 35 -18.70 -0.48 -10.04
C LEU A 35 -19.41 -1.82 -9.68
N GLU A 36 -20.64 -1.75 -9.14
CA GLU A 36 -21.46 -2.95 -8.91
C GLU A 36 -21.82 -3.62 -10.23
N ASP A 37 -22.16 -2.87 -11.27
CA ASP A 37 -22.51 -3.41 -12.59
C ASP A 37 -21.29 -4.10 -13.24
N VAL A 38 -20.11 -3.50 -13.21
CA VAL A 38 -18.87 -4.09 -13.73
C VAL A 38 -18.47 -5.35 -12.94
N THR A 39 -18.56 -5.29 -11.62
CA THR A 39 -18.27 -6.45 -10.77
C THR A 39 -19.23 -7.60 -11.04
N GLN A 40 -20.50 -7.30 -11.21
CA GLN A 40 -21.53 -8.29 -11.49
C GLN A 40 -21.36 -8.90 -12.88
N LEU A 41 -21.00 -8.11 -13.88
CA LEU A 41 -20.67 -8.58 -15.22
C LEU A 41 -19.51 -9.58 -15.18
N TYR A 42 -18.41 -9.21 -14.54
CA TYR A 42 -17.25 -10.08 -14.36
C TYR A 42 -17.62 -11.40 -13.67
N LEU A 43 -18.35 -11.32 -12.55
CA LEU A 43 -18.79 -12.53 -11.82
C LEU A 43 -19.69 -13.42 -12.64
N THR A 44 -20.53 -12.86 -13.50
CA THR A 44 -21.40 -13.60 -14.42
C THR A 44 -20.60 -14.34 -15.49
N GLU A 45 -19.62 -13.65 -16.10
CA GLU A 45 -18.75 -14.25 -17.12
C GLU A 45 -17.94 -15.43 -16.58
N ILE A 46 -17.27 -15.26 -15.43
CA ILE A 46 -16.50 -16.35 -14.82
C ILE A 46 -17.39 -17.48 -14.32
N GLY A 47 -18.66 -17.18 -13.96
CA GLY A 47 -19.66 -18.14 -13.53
C GLY A 47 -20.11 -19.09 -14.65
N ALA A 48 -20.08 -18.64 -15.90
CA ALA A 48 -20.47 -19.42 -17.06
C ALA A 48 -19.50 -20.58 -17.39
N LYS A 49 -18.25 -20.52 -16.92
CA LYS A 49 -17.26 -21.59 -17.13
C LYS A 49 -17.42 -22.70 -16.10
N PRO A 50 -17.69 -23.98 -16.50
CA PRO A 50 -17.79 -25.11 -15.57
C PRO A 50 -16.41 -25.43 -14.97
N LEU A 51 -16.42 -26.11 -13.83
CA LEU A 51 -15.18 -26.60 -13.22
C LEU A 51 -14.65 -27.81 -14.00
N LEU A 52 -13.33 -27.90 -14.14
CA LEU A 52 -12.66 -29.05 -14.76
C LEU A 52 -12.75 -30.28 -13.84
N THR A 53 -13.03 -31.44 -14.45
CA THR A 53 -12.89 -32.74 -13.77
C THR A 53 -11.39 -33.01 -13.47
N PRO A 54 -11.08 -33.90 -12.51
CA PRO A 54 -9.70 -34.27 -12.24
C PRO A 54 -8.93 -34.79 -13.45
N GLU A 55 -9.62 -35.53 -14.33
CA GLU A 55 -9.03 -36.09 -15.55
C GLU A 55 -8.73 -35.02 -16.60
N GLU A 56 -9.69 -34.08 -16.80
CA GLU A 56 -9.49 -32.92 -17.68
C GLU A 56 -8.39 -31.98 -17.16
N GLU A 57 -8.36 -31.74 -15.84
CA GLU A 57 -7.33 -30.92 -15.21
C GLU A 57 -5.95 -31.51 -15.44
N LEU A 58 -5.77 -32.82 -15.26
CA LEU A 58 -4.52 -33.50 -15.49
C LEU A 58 -4.10 -33.43 -16.97
N ALA A 59 -5.02 -33.74 -17.90
CA ALA A 59 -4.78 -33.68 -19.32
C ALA A 59 -4.40 -32.27 -19.79
N THR A 60 -5.15 -31.25 -19.35
CA THR A 60 -4.88 -29.84 -19.69
C THR A 60 -3.57 -29.37 -19.10
N SER A 61 -3.25 -29.73 -17.85
CA SER A 61 -1.99 -29.36 -17.21
C SER A 61 -0.75 -29.94 -17.92
N ARG A 62 -0.87 -31.16 -18.45
CA ARG A 62 0.21 -31.76 -19.26
C ARG A 62 0.46 -31.00 -20.56
N LEU A 63 -0.63 -30.54 -21.24
CA LEU A 63 -0.52 -29.71 -22.44
C LEU A 63 0.10 -28.33 -22.12
N VAL A 64 -0.26 -27.72 -20.98
CA VAL A 64 0.35 -26.47 -20.50
C VAL A 64 1.85 -26.61 -20.35
N ARG A 65 2.35 -27.73 -19.79
CA ARG A 65 3.81 -28.00 -19.68
C ARG A 65 4.50 -28.17 -21.03
N GLN A 66 3.77 -28.57 -22.07
CA GLN A 66 4.28 -28.62 -23.44
C GLN A 66 4.28 -27.26 -24.16
N GLY A 67 3.76 -26.21 -23.50
CA GLY A 67 3.69 -24.85 -24.04
C GLY A 67 2.43 -24.54 -24.84
N ASP A 68 1.39 -25.36 -24.74
CA ASP A 68 0.11 -25.10 -25.43
C ASP A 68 -0.60 -23.89 -24.79
N PHE A 69 -0.72 -22.82 -25.59
CA PHE A 69 -1.38 -21.58 -25.17
C PHE A 69 -2.87 -21.76 -24.92
N ALA A 70 -3.57 -22.53 -25.74
CA ALA A 70 -5.01 -22.77 -25.59
C ALA A 70 -5.31 -23.55 -24.31
N ALA A 71 -4.49 -24.53 -23.96
CA ALA A 71 -4.59 -25.28 -22.71
C ALA A 71 -4.30 -24.37 -21.51
N ARG A 72 -3.31 -23.46 -21.60
CA ARG A 72 -3.00 -22.46 -20.56
C ARG A 72 -4.20 -21.54 -20.32
N GLN A 73 -4.78 -20.99 -21.38
CA GLN A 73 -5.94 -20.13 -21.27
C GLN A 73 -7.12 -20.86 -20.64
N ARG A 74 -7.42 -22.07 -21.12
CA ARG A 74 -8.49 -22.93 -20.56
C ARG A 74 -8.29 -23.17 -19.07
N MET A 75 -7.06 -23.49 -18.65
CA MET A 75 -6.75 -23.77 -17.24
C MET A 75 -6.96 -22.53 -16.35
N ILE A 76 -6.61 -21.34 -16.82
CA ILE A 76 -6.83 -20.08 -16.10
C ILE A 76 -8.33 -19.80 -15.99
N GLU A 77 -9.05 -19.74 -17.12
CA GLU A 77 -10.46 -19.38 -17.17
C GLU A 77 -11.35 -20.25 -16.26
N HIS A 78 -11.10 -21.55 -16.21
CA HIS A 78 -11.87 -22.48 -15.38
C HIS A 78 -11.52 -22.40 -13.88
N ASN A 79 -10.45 -21.67 -13.50
CA ASN A 79 -10.04 -21.49 -12.11
C ASN A 79 -10.21 -20.05 -11.58
N LEU A 80 -10.72 -19.09 -12.37
CA LEU A 80 -10.98 -17.71 -11.91
C LEU A 80 -11.95 -17.65 -10.71
N ARG A 81 -12.93 -18.56 -10.66
CA ARG A 81 -13.86 -18.65 -9.53
C ARG A 81 -13.17 -18.94 -8.20
N LEU A 82 -12.07 -19.72 -8.23
CA LEU A 82 -11.26 -19.99 -7.04
C LEU A 82 -10.61 -18.71 -6.54
N VAL A 83 -10.08 -17.88 -7.45
CA VAL A 83 -9.47 -16.60 -7.10
C VAL A 83 -10.46 -15.69 -6.39
N VAL A 84 -11.67 -15.53 -6.96
CA VAL A 84 -12.73 -14.69 -6.35
C VAL A 84 -13.13 -15.21 -4.97
N ASN A 85 -13.25 -16.53 -4.81
CA ASN A 85 -13.59 -17.11 -3.51
C ASN A 85 -12.53 -16.79 -2.44
N ILE A 86 -11.26 -16.83 -2.80
CA ILE A 86 -10.17 -16.47 -1.88
C ILE A 86 -10.15 -14.95 -1.65
N ALA A 87 -10.26 -14.12 -2.70
CA ALA A 87 -10.23 -12.66 -2.60
C ALA A 87 -11.34 -12.11 -1.68
N LYS A 88 -12.52 -12.71 -1.67
CA LYS A 88 -13.62 -12.33 -0.77
C LYS A 88 -13.26 -12.35 0.72
N HIS A 89 -12.33 -13.18 1.15
CA HIS A 89 -11.87 -13.22 2.54
C HIS A 89 -10.96 -12.04 2.93
N TYR A 90 -10.53 -11.26 1.93
CA TYR A 90 -9.66 -10.10 2.12
C TYR A 90 -10.37 -8.76 1.87
N LEU A 91 -11.71 -8.77 1.76
CA LEU A 91 -12.53 -7.57 1.68
C LEU A 91 -12.28 -6.64 2.90
N ASN A 92 -12.51 -5.35 2.72
CA ASN A 92 -12.37 -4.31 3.75
C ASN A 92 -10.95 -4.13 4.32
N ARG A 93 -9.93 -4.50 3.53
CA ARG A 93 -8.51 -4.30 3.90
C ARG A 93 -7.85 -3.14 3.14
N GLY A 94 -8.65 -2.17 2.68
CA GLY A 94 -8.16 -0.96 2.00
C GLY A 94 -7.91 -1.13 0.50
N ILE A 95 -8.36 -2.25 -0.10
CA ILE A 95 -8.26 -2.50 -1.55
C ILE A 95 -9.62 -2.97 -2.07
N PRO A 96 -10.11 -2.46 -3.23
CA PRO A 96 -11.32 -2.91 -3.87
C PRO A 96 -11.28 -4.39 -4.25
N LEU A 97 -12.47 -5.04 -4.33
CA LEU A 97 -12.55 -6.48 -4.66
C LEU A 97 -11.90 -6.82 -6.01
N LEU A 98 -12.13 -6.01 -7.03
CA LEU A 98 -11.58 -6.28 -8.37
C LEU A 98 -10.06 -6.24 -8.38
N ASP A 99 -9.44 -5.30 -7.66
CA ASP A 99 -7.98 -5.22 -7.55
C ASP A 99 -7.41 -6.42 -6.78
N LEU A 100 -8.10 -6.88 -5.71
CA LEU A 100 -7.73 -8.12 -5.02
C LEU A 100 -7.82 -9.34 -5.93
N VAL A 101 -8.82 -9.38 -6.81
CA VAL A 101 -8.99 -10.46 -7.79
C VAL A 101 -7.83 -10.42 -8.80
N GLU A 102 -7.45 -9.24 -9.31
CA GLU A 102 -6.33 -9.13 -10.25
C GLU A 102 -5.00 -9.55 -9.64
N GLU A 103 -4.72 -9.15 -8.41
CA GLU A 103 -3.55 -9.67 -7.67
C GLU A 103 -3.62 -11.19 -7.48
N GLY A 104 -4.80 -11.71 -7.20
CA GLY A 104 -5.03 -13.16 -7.12
C GLY A 104 -4.86 -13.88 -8.46
N ASN A 105 -5.26 -13.25 -9.57
CA ASN A 105 -5.08 -13.78 -10.92
C ASN A 105 -3.59 -13.89 -11.28
N LEU A 106 -2.78 -12.90 -10.89
CA LEU A 106 -1.31 -13.01 -11.01
C LEU A 106 -0.76 -14.20 -10.23
N GLY A 107 -1.29 -14.45 -9.03
CA GLY A 107 -0.96 -15.62 -8.23
C GLY A 107 -1.36 -16.94 -8.90
N LEU A 108 -2.55 -16.99 -9.51
CA LEU A 108 -3.03 -18.14 -10.26
C LEU A 108 -2.12 -18.47 -11.46
N ILE A 109 -1.74 -17.44 -12.24
CA ILE A 109 -0.83 -17.57 -13.39
C ILE A 109 0.52 -18.12 -12.93
N HIS A 110 1.07 -17.55 -11.86
CA HIS A 110 2.33 -18.01 -11.30
C HIS A 110 2.28 -19.45 -10.78
N ALA A 111 1.16 -19.85 -10.16
CA ALA A 111 0.93 -21.22 -9.75
C ALA A 111 0.92 -22.17 -10.95
N LEU A 112 0.28 -21.79 -12.05
CA LEU A 112 0.19 -22.60 -13.25
C LEU A 112 1.56 -22.86 -13.89
N GLU A 113 2.44 -21.87 -13.89
CA GLU A 113 3.81 -22.00 -14.42
C GLU A 113 4.67 -23.00 -13.64
N LYS A 114 4.41 -23.12 -12.33
CA LYS A 114 5.20 -24.00 -11.43
C LYS A 114 4.50 -25.31 -11.09
N PHE A 115 3.26 -25.51 -11.53
CA PHE A 115 2.50 -26.69 -11.17
C PHE A 115 3.03 -27.95 -11.84
N ASP A 116 3.18 -29.02 -11.04
CA ASP A 116 3.56 -30.34 -11.53
C ASP A 116 2.39 -31.32 -11.40
N PRO A 117 1.71 -31.67 -12.51
CA PRO A 117 0.56 -32.56 -12.50
C PRO A 117 0.87 -34.00 -12.09
N GLU A 118 2.12 -34.44 -12.20
CA GLU A 118 2.52 -35.83 -11.91
C GLU A 118 2.61 -36.11 -10.40
N ARG A 119 2.54 -35.07 -9.54
CA ARG A 119 2.53 -35.23 -8.08
C ARG A 119 1.22 -35.75 -7.49
N GLY A 120 0.17 -35.88 -8.29
CA GLY A 120 -1.12 -36.42 -7.87
C GLY A 120 -2.01 -35.52 -7.02
N PHE A 121 -1.63 -34.24 -6.84
CA PHE A 121 -2.43 -33.24 -6.15
C PHE A 121 -3.27 -32.45 -7.13
N ARG A 122 -4.44 -31.96 -6.65
CA ARG A 122 -5.29 -31.05 -7.42
C ARG A 122 -4.58 -29.69 -7.59
N PHE A 123 -4.75 -29.07 -8.74
CA PHE A 123 -4.23 -27.75 -9.03
C PHE A 123 -4.73 -26.69 -8.03
N SER A 124 -6.00 -26.74 -7.66
CA SER A 124 -6.61 -25.83 -6.69
C SER A 124 -5.88 -25.80 -5.35
N THR A 125 -5.38 -26.95 -4.86
CA THR A 125 -4.63 -27.04 -3.60
C THR A 125 -3.32 -26.25 -3.67
N TYR A 126 -2.61 -26.38 -4.78
CA TYR A 126 -1.35 -25.68 -5.01
C TYR A 126 -1.58 -24.19 -5.31
N ALA A 127 -2.56 -23.88 -6.17
CA ALA A 127 -2.88 -22.51 -6.56
C ALA A 127 -3.34 -21.64 -5.38
N THR A 128 -4.09 -22.20 -4.42
CA THR A 128 -4.58 -21.47 -3.25
C THR A 128 -3.45 -20.78 -2.48
N TRP A 129 -2.31 -21.43 -2.33
CA TRP A 129 -1.15 -20.84 -1.65
C TRP A 129 -0.59 -19.62 -2.41
N TRP A 130 -0.42 -19.74 -3.73
CA TRP A 130 0.11 -18.66 -4.57
C TRP A 130 -0.87 -17.49 -4.70
N ILE A 131 -2.17 -17.78 -4.83
CA ILE A 131 -3.22 -16.76 -4.87
C ILE A 131 -3.21 -15.95 -3.57
N ARG A 132 -3.21 -16.63 -2.43
CA ARG A 132 -3.17 -15.99 -1.12
C ARG A 132 -1.91 -15.14 -0.96
N GLN A 133 -0.76 -15.67 -1.28
CA GLN A 133 0.53 -14.98 -1.19
C GLN A 133 0.57 -13.69 -2.01
N ASN A 134 0.02 -13.72 -3.25
CA ASN A 134 -0.02 -12.53 -4.10
C ASN A 134 -1.03 -11.49 -3.58
N ILE A 135 -2.21 -11.90 -3.16
CA ILE A 135 -3.21 -11.00 -2.56
C ILE A 135 -2.63 -10.32 -1.31
N GLU A 136 -2.03 -11.06 -0.40
CA GLU A 136 -1.42 -10.50 0.82
C GLU A 136 -0.29 -9.54 0.49
N ARG A 137 0.54 -9.88 -0.50
CA ARG A 137 1.59 -8.99 -0.99
C ARG A 137 1.02 -7.72 -1.62
N GLY A 138 -0.05 -7.83 -2.41
CA GLY A 138 -0.79 -6.70 -2.98
C GLY A 138 -1.32 -5.78 -1.88
N ILE A 139 -1.96 -6.33 -0.86
CA ILE A 139 -2.45 -5.56 0.29
C ILE A 139 -1.31 -4.80 0.98
N MET A 140 -0.20 -5.46 1.29
CA MET A 140 0.95 -4.81 1.92
C MET A 140 1.54 -3.67 1.07
N ASN A 141 1.40 -3.74 -0.25
CA ASN A 141 1.98 -2.77 -1.17
C ASN A 141 1.06 -1.59 -1.51
N GLN A 142 -0.27 -1.79 -1.51
CA GLN A 142 -1.23 -0.87 -2.11
C GLN A 142 -2.29 -0.36 -1.13
N SER A 143 -2.48 -1.00 0.03
CA SER A 143 -3.56 -0.63 0.97
C SER A 143 -3.37 0.72 1.66
N ARG A 144 -2.21 1.35 1.54
CA ARG A 144 -1.88 2.61 2.22
C ARG A 144 -1.53 3.69 1.22
N THR A 145 -2.01 4.91 1.44
CA THR A 145 -1.68 6.10 0.64
C THR A 145 -0.17 6.37 0.64
N ILE A 146 0.48 6.28 1.79
CA ILE A 146 1.94 6.30 1.89
C ILE A 146 2.42 4.86 2.00
N ARG A 147 3.05 4.37 0.94
CA ARG A 147 3.59 3.01 0.87
C ARG A 147 4.68 2.79 1.91
N LEU A 148 4.50 1.78 2.75
CA LEU A 148 5.51 1.31 3.71
C LEU A 148 6.25 0.07 3.19
N PRO A 149 7.53 -0.12 3.54
CA PRO A 149 8.24 -1.36 3.28
C PRO A 149 7.58 -2.56 3.96
N VAL A 150 7.60 -3.73 3.31
CA VAL A 150 6.91 -4.94 3.81
C VAL A 150 7.34 -5.35 5.22
N HIS A 151 8.63 -5.20 5.57
CA HIS A 151 9.11 -5.52 6.91
C HIS A 151 8.48 -4.63 7.98
N ILE A 152 8.30 -3.33 7.71
CA ILE A 152 7.61 -2.40 8.62
C ILE A 152 6.14 -2.78 8.79
N VAL A 153 5.45 -3.13 7.69
CA VAL A 153 4.05 -3.59 7.77
C VAL A 153 3.93 -4.86 8.62
N LYS A 154 4.87 -5.81 8.49
CA LYS A 154 4.91 -7.00 9.34
C LYS A 154 5.13 -6.64 10.81
N GLU A 155 6.02 -5.70 11.12
CA GLU A 155 6.25 -5.22 12.49
C GLU A 155 5.00 -4.55 13.08
N ILE A 156 4.34 -3.68 12.33
CA ILE A 156 3.06 -3.07 12.73
C ILE A 156 2.03 -4.17 13.05
N ASN A 157 1.90 -5.18 12.19
CA ASN A 157 0.95 -6.28 12.42
C ASN A 157 1.28 -7.09 13.69
N VAL A 158 2.55 -7.26 14.03
CA VAL A 158 2.96 -7.92 15.29
C VAL A 158 2.52 -7.07 16.49
N VAL A 159 2.78 -5.76 16.47
CA VAL A 159 2.38 -4.82 17.53
C VAL A 159 0.86 -4.78 17.69
N LEU A 160 0.10 -4.65 16.59
CA LEU A 160 -1.36 -4.62 16.62
C LEU A 160 -1.97 -5.94 17.11
N ARG A 161 -1.34 -7.09 16.83
CA ARG A 161 -1.76 -8.40 17.33
C ARG A 161 -1.53 -8.52 18.83
N ALA A 162 -0.38 -8.05 19.31
CA ALA A 162 -0.08 -7.99 20.74
C ALA A 162 -1.05 -7.08 21.51
N MET A 163 -1.37 -5.92 20.92
CA MET A 163 -2.35 -4.97 21.48
C MET A 163 -3.74 -5.63 21.62
N ARG A 164 -4.25 -6.24 20.56
CA ARG A 164 -5.52 -6.98 20.58
C ARG A 164 -5.52 -8.13 21.60
N HIS A 165 -4.41 -8.84 21.71
CA HIS A 165 -4.28 -9.93 22.70
C HIS A 165 -4.37 -9.40 24.14
N LEU A 166 -3.74 -8.26 24.45
CA LEU A 166 -3.82 -7.63 25.77
C LEU A 166 -5.22 -7.11 26.06
N GLU A 167 -5.89 -6.49 25.11
CA GLU A 167 -7.27 -6.00 25.23
C GLU A 167 -8.26 -7.14 25.51
N SER A 168 -8.09 -8.29 24.82
CA SER A 168 -8.95 -9.45 25.04
C SER A 168 -8.69 -10.16 26.37
N ALA A 169 -7.45 -10.15 26.87
CA ALA A 169 -7.08 -10.87 28.09
C ALA A 169 -7.47 -10.11 29.38
N ASP A 170 -7.33 -8.79 29.40
CA ASP A 170 -7.33 -8.04 30.67
C ASP A 170 -8.34 -6.88 30.74
N LYS A 171 -9.10 -6.59 29.67
CA LYS A 171 -10.03 -5.43 29.56
C LYS A 171 -9.47 -4.08 30.07
N ARG A 172 -8.17 -3.99 30.28
CA ARG A 172 -7.45 -2.79 30.71
C ARG A 172 -6.70 -2.21 29.51
N ASP A 173 -6.46 -0.91 29.55
CA ASP A 173 -5.75 -0.18 28.51
C ASP A 173 -4.44 -0.88 28.11
N SER A 174 -4.28 -1.12 26.81
CA SER A 174 -3.04 -1.65 26.24
C SER A 174 -1.98 -0.56 26.21
N THR A 175 -1.26 -0.38 27.33
CA THR A 175 -0.17 0.58 27.41
C THR A 175 1.05 0.12 26.61
N VAL A 176 1.80 1.09 26.06
CA VAL A 176 3.01 0.82 25.25
C VAL A 176 4.00 -0.08 26.00
N GLU A 177 4.15 0.13 27.32
CA GLU A 177 5.01 -0.66 28.21
C GLU A 177 4.64 -2.14 28.23
N ARG A 178 3.34 -2.45 28.33
CA ARG A 178 2.83 -3.83 28.35
C ARG A 178 2.99 -4.52 27.00
N ILE A 179 2.79 -3.77 25.91
CA ILE A 179 3.01 -4.27 24.55
C ILE A 179 4.50 -4.56 24.36
N ALA A 180 5.39 -3.65 24.76
CA ALA A 180 6.84 -3.79 24.68
C ALA A 180 7.33 -5.02 25.46
N ALA A 181 6.83 -5.22 26.68
CA ALA A 181 7.13 -6.38 27.50
C ALA A 181 6.63 -7.70 26.88
N LEU A 182 5.46 -7.69 26.20
CA LEU A 182 4.91 -8.89 25.56
C LEU A 182 5.70 -9.31 24.31
N ILE A 183 6.24 -8.33 23.57
CA ILE A 183 6.95 -8.57 22.30
C ILE A 183 8.47 -8.70 22.54
N ASP A 184 8.94 -8.40 23.77
CA ASP A 184 10.37 -8.35 24.13
C ASP A 184 11.15 -7.33 23.27
N ARG A 185 10.59 -6.10 23.15
CA ARG A 185 11.19 -4.98 22.42
C ARG A 185 11.24 -3.71 23.27
N PRO A 186 12.16 -2.77 22.97
CA PRO A 186 12.21 -1.47 23.61
C PRO A 186 10.90 -0.68 23.40
N GLU A 187 10.47 0.08 24.41
CA GLU A 187 9.26 0.92 24.34
C GLU A 187 9.33 1.97 23.22
N ASP A 188 10.51 2.54 23.00
CA ASP A 188 10.72 3.55 21.95
C ASP A 188 10.48 2.98 20.55
N ASP A 189 10.85 1.71 20.30
CA ASP A 189 10.57 1.04 19.03
C ASP A 189 9.07 0.82 18.85
N VAL A 190 8.37 0.36 19.90
CA VAL A 190 6.92 0.17 19.84
C VAL A 190 6.19 1.50 19.60
N ARG A 191 6.61 2.58 20.27
CA ARG A 191 6.05 3.92 20.08
C ARG A 191 6.26 4.41 18.64
N ARG A 192 7.47 4.22 18.11
CA ARG A 192 7.79 4.55 16.72
C ARG A 192 6.94 3.75 15.72
N ILE A 193 6.74 2.43 15.95
CA ILE A 193 5.92 1.59 15.08
C ILE A 193 4.46 2.04 15.12
N LEU A 194 3.94 2.40 16.30
CA LEU A 194 2.57 2.89 16.44
C LEU A 194 2.36 4.23 15.72
N SER A 195 3.32 5.16 15.77
CA SER A 195 3.22 6.43 15.03
C SER A 195 3.18 6.24 13.51
N LEU A 196 3.81 5.18 12.98
CA LEU A 196 3.71 4.83 11.55
C LEU A 196 2.33 4.25 11.14
N ASN A 197 1.51 3.88 12.12
CA ASN A 197 0.16 3.35 11.88
C ASN A 197 -0.93 4.42 11.96
N GLU A 198 -0.59 5.69 12.09
CA GLU A 198 -1.56 6.79 12.10
C GLU A 198 -2.34 6.86 10.79
N HIS A 199 -3.62 7.15 10.91
CA HIS A 199 -4.51 7.30 9.76
C HIS A 199 -4.28 8.65 9.08
N ILE A 200 -4.20 8.64 7.76
CA ILE A 200 -4.13 9.85 6.94
C ILE A 200 -5.57 10.32 6.70
N ALA A 201 -5.86 11.54 7.13
CA ALA A 201 -7.14 12.17 6.83
C ALA A 201 -7.12 12.86 5.46
N SER A 202 -8.26 12.92 4.79
CA SER A 202 -8.41 13.73 3.57
C SER A 202 -8.44 15.22 3.93
N LEU A 203 -7.78 16.06 3.15
CA LEU A 203 -7.88 17.52 3.29
C LEU A 203 -9.27 18.04 2.92
N ASP A 204 -9.99 17.30 2.08
CA ASP A 204 -11.38 17.65 1.69
C ASP A 204 -12.43 17.14 2.69
N ALA A 205 -11.99 16.45 3.76
CA ALA A 205 -12.92 16.02 4.79
C ALA A 205 -13.55 17.22 5.49
N PRO A 206 -14.88 17.21 5.73
CA PRO A 206 -15.58 18.28 6.45
C PRO A 206 -15.10 18.31 7.90
N LEU A 207 -15.08 19.51 8.47
CA LEU A 207 -14.76 19.68 9.88
C LEU A 207 -15.92 19.21 10.76
N GLU A 208 -15.61 18.58 11.88
CA GLU A 208 -16.62 18.16 12.87
C GLU A 208 -17.41 19.35 13.46
N ILE A 209 -16.78 20.54 13.53
CA ILE A 209 -17.38 21.76 14.12
C ILE A 209 -18.22 22.51 13.10
N ASP A 210 -17.79 22.58 11.84
CA ASP A 210 -18.50 23.25 10.75
C ASP A 210 -18.39 22.44 9.46
N PRO A 211 -19.45 21.69 9.10
CA PRO A 211 -19.44 20.83 7.90
C PRO A 211 -19.31 21.58 6.56
N ASN A 212 -19.47 22.92 6.55
CA ASN A 212 -19.31 23.72 5.32
C ASN A 212 -17.84 24.04 5.00
N HIS A 213 -16.94 23.80 5.95
CA HIS A 213 -15.49 24.03 5.78
C HIS A 213 -14.74 22.71 5.78
N THR A 214 -13.68 22.66 4.96
CA THR A 214 -12.78 21.50 4.86
C THR A 214 -11.56 21.68 5.77
N ILE A 215 -10.91 20.57 6.12
CA ILE A 215 -9.64 20.59 6.88
C ILE A 215 -8.58 21.41 6.13
N GLY A 216 -8.56 21.33 4.78
CA GLY A 216 -7.60 22.04 3.95
C GLY A 216 -7.71 23.57 4.02
N GLU A 217 -8.92 24.11 4.29
CA GLU A 217 -9.13 25.57 4.40
C GLU A 217 -8.57 26.18 5.70
N ILE A 218 -8.34 25.37 6.73
CA ILE A 218 -7.82 25.81 8.03
C ILE A 218 -6.30 25.78 8.06
N ILE A 219 -5.67 24.95 7.21
CA ILE A 219 -4.20 24.81 7.20
C ILE A 219 -3.61 26.07 6.60
N ALA A 220 -2.84 26.81 7.41
CA ALA A 220 -2.13 27.99 6.95
C ALA A 220 -1.04 27.62 5.92
N ASP A 221 -0.89 28.47 4.90
CA ASP A 221 0.23 28.38 3.97
C ASP A 221 1.48 29.02 4.57
N ASP A 222 2.32 28.19 5.18
CA ASP A 222 3.59 28.61 5.78
C ASP A 222 4.65 29.02 4.72
N SER A 223 4.41 28.72 3.43
CA SER A 223 5.30 29.09 2.33
C SER A 223 5.04 30.51 1.81
N GLY A 224 3.90 31.09 2.16
CA GLY A 224 3.54 32.46 1.84
C GLY A 224 4.49 33.43 2.57
N ALA A 225 5.37 34.10 1.82
CA ALA A 225 6.23 35.14 2.44
C ALA A 225 5.36 36.24 3.03
N ASP A 226 5.58 36.54 4.30
CA ASP A 226 4.90 37.63 5.00
C ASP A 226 5.12 38.94 4.23
N PRO A 227 4.05 39.75 3.95
CA PRO A 227 4.17 41.01 3.24
C PRO A 227 5.23 41.97 3.85
N GLU A 228 5.41 41.97 5.16
CA GLU A 228 6.43 42.74 5.85
C GLU A 228 7.85 42.29 5.47
N SER A 229 8.07 40.96 5.44
CA SER A 229 9.35 40.38 5.03
C SER A 229 9.67 40.67 3.57
N LEU A 230 8.64 40.60 2.67
CA LEU A 230 8.80 40.97 1.26
C LEU A 230 9.17 42.43 1.06
N LEU A 231 8.55 43.34 1.82
CA LEU A 231 8.85 44.75 1.79
C LEU A 231 10.29 45.02 2.27
N GLN A 232 10.68 44.43 3.40
CA GLN A 232 12.04 44.55 3.93
C GLN A 232 13.09 44.05 2.93
N ILE A 233 12.88 42.90 2.30
CA ILE A 233 13.79 42.36 1.26
C ILE A 233 13.88 43.33 0.07
N SER A 234 12.76 43.90 -0.35
CA SER A 234 12.73 44.88 -1.45
C SER A 234 13.49 46.19 -1.10
N GLU A 235 13.30 46.71 0.14
CA GLU A 235 14.01 47.90 0.63
C GLU A 235 15.51 47.64 0.73
N ILE A 236 15.92 46.48 1.28
CA ILE A 236 17.33 46.09 1.36
C ILE A 236 17.92 45.97 -0.05
N GLY A 237 17.19 45.36 -1.01
CA GLY A 237 17.62 45.30 -2.40
C GLY A 237 17.89 46.68 -2.99
N SER A 238 16.96 47.61 -2.81
CA SER A 238 17.11 48.99 -3.29
C SER A 238 18.29 49.71 -2.65
N LEU A 239 18.52 49.56 -1.33
CA LEU A 239 19.65 50.10 -0.64
C LEU A 239 21.00 49.53 -1.12
N VAL A 240 21.03 48.22 -1.40
CA VAL A 240 22.22 47.54 -1.97
C VAL A 240 22.55 48.13 -3.35
N ASP A 241 21.55 48.32 -4.20
CA ASP A 241 21.72 48.89 -5.52
C ASP A 241 22.23 50.35 -5.46
N ASP A 242 21.69 51.16 -4.54
CA ASP A 242 22.17 52.52 -4.30
C ASP A 242 23.62 52.54 -3.82
N TRP A 243 24.00 51.63 -2.90
CA TRP A 243 25.39 51.54 -2.43
C TRP A 243 26.33 51.07 -3.53
N LEU A 244 25.94 50.11 -4.37
CA LEU A 244 26.71 49.66 -5.52
C LEU A 244 26.90 50.77 -6.55
N GLY A 245 25.89 51.66 -6.69
CA GLY A 245 25.99 52.86 -7.54
C GLY A 245 27.02 53.89 -7.11
N GLN A 246 27.39 53.93 -5.79
CA GLN A 246 28.39 54.83 -5.25
C GLN A 246 29.83 54.31 -5.42
N LEU A 247 30.02 53.07 -5.82
CA LEU A 247 31.35 52.47 -5.98
C LEU A 247 31.91 52.70 -7.40
N SER A 248 33.26 52.69 -7.49
CA SER A 248 33.89 52.65 -8.80
C SER A 248 33.60 51.38 -9.57
N GLU A 249 33.57 51.40 -10.93
CA GLU A 249 33.25 50.22 -11.75
C GLU A 249 34.05 48.97 -11.37
N ARG A 250 35.34 49.12 -11.05
CA ARG A 250 36.18 47.97 -10.64
C ARG A 250 35.74 47.37 -9.32
N GLN A 251 35.41 48.18 -8.34
CA GLN A 251 34.96 47.76 -7.02
C GLN A 251 33.57 47.10 -7.12
N ARG A 252 32.67 47.69 -7.90
CA ARG A 252 31.34 47.16 -8.18
C ARG A 252 31.41 45.79 -8.83
N THR A 253 32.18 45.60 -9.88
CA THR A 253 32.35 44.31 -10.56
C THR A 253 32.91 43.22 -9.62
N VAL A 254 33.84 43.57 -8.75
CA VAL A 254 34.39 42.61 -7.77
C VAL A 254 33.33 42.14 -6.78
N ILE A 255 32.53 43.08 -6.25
CA ILE A 255 31.45 42.76 -5.30
C ILE A 255 30.35 41.96 -5.99
N GLU A 256 29.90 42.41 -7.15
CA GLU A 256 28.85 41.67 -7.94
C GLU A 256 29.25 40.23 -8.20
N ARG A 257 30.49 39.98 -8.65
CA ARG A 257 30.98 38.61 -8.87
C ARG A 257 31.19 37.81 -7.59
N ARG A 258 31.58 38.41 -6.50
CA ARG A 258 31.82 37.73 -5.24
C ARG A 258 30.54 37.27 -4.56
N TYR A 259 29.47 38.04 -4.68
CA TYR A 259 28.19 37.79 -4.03
C TYR A 259 27.07 37.36 -4.98
N GLY A 260 27.33 37.24 -6.29
CA GLY A 260 26.34 36.86 -7.28
C GLY A 260 25.24 37.91 -7.46
N LEU A 261 25.54 39.18 -7.25
CA LEU A 261 24.56 40.26 -7.39
C LEU A 261 24.32 40.59 -8.87
N ASN A 262 23.13 41.11 -9.19
CA ASN A 262 22.75 41.53 -10.53
C ASN A 262 22.93 40.44 -11.61
N GLY A 263 22.82 39.13 -11.24
CA GLY A 263 22.97 38.00 -12.17
C GLY A 263 24.42 37.68 -12.55
N ALA A 264 25.39 38.19 -11.82
CA ALA A 264 26.79 37.84 -12.02
C ALA A 264 27.08 36.45 -11.45
N ASP A 265 27.84 35.62 -12.18
CA ASP A 265 28.32 34.34 -11.69
C ASP A 265 29.27 34.56 -10.50
N VAL A 266 29.06 33.79 -9.43
CA VAL A 266 29.88 33.78 -8.24
C VAL A 266 31.25 33.22 -8.58
N ALA A 267 32.30 34.01 -8.41
CA ALA A 267 33.70 33.65 -8.70
C ALA A 267 34.44 33.20 -7.45
#